data_24fda1f63ee196eeb8e031d5959ddad8
#
_entry.id   24fda1f63ee196eeb8e031d5959ddad8
#
_cell.length_a   1.000
_cell.length_b   1.000
_cell.length_c   1.000
_cell.angle_alpha   90.00
_cell.angle_beta   90.00
_cell.angle_gamma   90.00
#
_symmetry.space_group_name_H-M   'P 1'
#
loop_
_entity.id
_entity.type
_entity.pdbx_description
1 polymer ?
#
loop_
_entity_poly.entity_id
_entity_poly.type
_entity_poly.pdbx_seq_one_letter_code
_entity_poly.pdbx_strand_id
1 'polypeptide(L)'
;MMKHSKRFLCLLLTLILAASLCVFPAAAADQTCPSSKDDPVVFVHGLMGWGQRAGINAVLPYWGMTTGSLTSYFNSLGYETYSATVGPISSAWDRACELYAQLTGTTVDYGAAHAAAHDHARYGITYDQPLFSGWGTQRAVNLVGHSFGGATTRQFLELMANGSAEEVAAAKAAGTAPSPLFTGGKRSWVHSMTEIAAPHNGTTFIESNGTIMDVATNLSETLAKGFGITEIKNLYDFQLEQFGIYKDPNETVLETLQRVFSTDFMSHNDNAFLDLTIDKSLEINDGIGIEPNVYYFSYAGNQTVQDPVSGNYIPSARMWTLFYPGAINMGKYYDKYTAGGFYIDKSWRPNDGMVNTCLLYTSPSPRDV
;
A
#
# COMPACT_ATOMS: atom_id res chain seq x y z
N MET A 1 12.27 15.52 62.54
CA MET A 1 11.85 16.33 61.36
C MET A 1 12.62 16.07 60.08
N MET A 2 13.90 15.67 60.08
CA MET A 2 14.70 15.45 58.83
C MET A 2 14.34 14.22 57.99
N LYS A 3 13.70 13.18 58.52
CA LYS A 3 13.35 11.97 57.76
C LYS A 3 12.14 12.14 56.80
N HIS A 4 11.21 13.05 57.11
CA HIS A 4 10.05 13.32 56.26
C HIS A 4 10.39 14.23 55.07
N SER A 5 11.32 15.18 55.26
CA SER A 5 11.79 16.07 54.19
C SER A 5 12.52 15.32 53.07
N LYS A 6 13.34 14.33 53.39
CA LYS A 6 14.03 13.52 52.36
C LYS A 6 13.08 12.63 51.54
N ARG A 7 12.03 12.08 52.17
CA ARG A 7 10.99 11.29 51.46
C ARG A 7 10.13 12.16 50.54
N PHE A 8 9.82 13.39 50.97
CA PHE A 8 9.08 14.34 50.15
C PHE A 8 9.90 14.82 48.96
N LEU A 9 11.19 15.06 49.11
CA LEU A 9 12.12 15.43 48.04
C LEU A 9 12.31 14.29 47.04
N CYS A 10 12.42 13.03 47.48
CA CYS A 10 12.48 11.86 46.59
C CYS A 10 11.17 11.65 45.81
N LEU A 11 10.01 11.83 46.45
CA LEU A 11 8.71 11.75 45.76
C LEU A 11 8.52 12.88 44.75
N LEU A 12 8.97 14.08 45.05
CA LEU A 12 8.93 15.22 44.12
C LEU A 12 9.86 15.01 42.94
N LEU A 13 11.07 14.47 43.14
CA LEU A 13 12.03 14.13 42.09
C LEU A 13 11.53 12.99 41.20
N THR A 14 10.88 11.96 41.76
CA THR A 14 10.28 10.88 40.95
C THR A 14 9.05 11.36 40.16
N LEU A 15 8.25 12.28 40.71
CA LEU A 15 7.15 12.88 39.94
C LEU A 15 7.65 13.79 38.83
N ILE A 16 8.70 14.55 39.03
CA ILE A 16 9.33 15.39 37.99
C ILE A 16 10.01 14.53 36.94
N LEU A 17 10.66 13.42 37.30
CA LEU A 17 11.23 12.48 36.35
C LEU A 17 10.12 11.73 35.55
N ALA A 18 9.03 11.35 36.19
CA ALA A 18 7.88 10.74 35.51
C ALA A 18 7.15 11.72 34.58
N ALA A 19 7.05 13.00 34.96
CA ALA A 19 6.48 14.03 34.09
C ALA A 19 7.40 14.41 32.93
N SER A 20 8.72 14.27 33.05
CA SER A 20 9.67 14.49 31.97
C SER A 20 9.78 13.31 30.98
N LEU A 21 9.30 12.12 31.36
CA LEU A 21 9.18 10.94 30.46
C LEU A 21 7.88 10.94 29.67
N CYS A 22 6.89 11.77 30.01
CA CYS A 22 5.69 12.02 29.23
C CYS A 22 5.88 13.22 28.28
N VAL A 23 6.98 13.25 27.53
CA VAL A 23 7.06 14.12 26.35
C VAL A 23 6.25 13.40 25.29
N PHE A 24 4.94 13.64 25.25
CA PHE A 24 4.18 13.37 24.02
C PHE A 24 4.87 14.18 22.92
N PRO A 25 5.29 13.56 21.81
CA PRO A 25 5.73 14.35 20.67
C PRO A 25 4.61 15.35 20.38
N ALA A 26 4.91 16.62 20.42
CA ALA A 26 3.95 17.63 19.99
C ALA A 26 3.55 17.25 18.56
N ALA A 27 2.27 16.97 18.34
CA ALA A 27 1.77 16.71 16.99
C ALA A 27 2.26 17.89 16.12
N ALA A 28 2.87 17.56 14.98
CA ALA A 28 3.30 18.60 14.05
C ALA A 28 2.10 19.49 13.73
N ALA A 29 2.29 20.79 13.74
CA ALA A 29 1.22 21.72 13.37
C ALA A 29 0.79 21.41 11.93
N ASP A 30 -0.52 21.33 11.69
CA ASP A 30 -1.05 21.04 10.37
C ASP A 30 -0.57 22.06 9.33
N GLN A 31 0.09 21.56 8.30
CA GLN A 31 0.51 22.33 7.15
C GLN A 31 -0.67 22.39 6.17
N THR A 32 -1.39 23.50 6.18
CA THR A 32 -2.54 23.68 5.30
C THR A 32 -2.12 23.82 3.83
N CYS A 33 -2.80 23.09 2.95
CA CYS A 33 -2.65 23.18 1.50
C CYS A 33 -4.00 23.54 0.89
N PRO A 34 -4.07 24.49 -0.04
CA PRO A 34 -5.28 24.70 -0.82
C PRO A 34 -5.65 23.42 -1.57
N SER A 35 -6.92 23.06 -1.58
CA SER A 35 -7.39 21.91 -2.32
C SER A 35 -8.64 22.25 -3.14
N SER A 36 -8.78 21.60 -4.29
CA SER A 36 -9.89 21.81 -5.23
C SER A 36 -10.17 20.52 -6.01
N LYS A 37 -11.37 20.44 -6.61
CA LYS A 37 -11.72 19.33 -7.50
C LYS A 37 -10.82 19.23 -8.75
N ASP A 38 -10.14 20.32 -9.08
CA ASP A 38 -9.25 20.43 -10.25
C ASP A 38 -7.78 20.09 -9.89
N ASP A 39 -7.53 19.63 -8.65
CA ASP A 39 -6.22 19.13 -8.23
C ASP A 39 -5.82 17.89 -9.06
N PRO A 40 -4.51 17.69 -9.31
CA PRO A 40 -4.03 16.55 -10.09
C PRO A 40 -4.52 15.22 -9.56
N VAL A 41 -4.73 14.27 -10.46
CA VAL A 41 -5.08 12.89 -10.13
C VAL A 41 -3.85 12.00 -10.29
N VAL A 42 -3.48 11.28 -9.24
CA VAL A 42 -2.39 10.31 -9.27
C VAL A 42 -2.94 8.90 -9.08
N PHE A 43 -2.75 8.09 -10.11
CA PHE A 43 -3.13 6.69 -10.11
C PHE A 43 -2.02 5.83 -9.50
N VAL A 44 -2.37 4.93 -8.59
CA VAL A 44 -1.47 3.99 -7.90
C VAL A 44 -1.87 2.56 -8.22
N HIS A 45 -1.02 1.86 -8.95
CA HIS A 45 -1.28 0.50 -9.43
C HIS A 45 -1.30 -0.56 -8.31
N GLY A 46 -1.88 -1.73 -8.60
CA GLY A 46 -1.90 -2.89 -7.71
C GLY A 46 -0.66 -3.77 -7.82
N LEU A 47 -0.80 -4.99 -7.29
CA LEU A 47 0.23 -6.03 -7.33
C LEU A 47 0.67 -6.31 -8.78
N MET A 48 1.98 -6.48 -9.00
CA MET A 48 2.58 -6.70 -10.32
C MET A 48 2.29 -5.59 -11.36
N GLY A 49 1.75 -4.43 -10.92
CA GLY A 49 1.47 -3.30 -11.78
C GLY A 49 2.71 -2.43 -12.07
N TRP A 50 2.49 -1.34 -12.79
CA TRP A 50 3.52 -0.36 -13.13
C TRP A 50 2.90 1.03 -13.37
N GLY A 51 3.73 2.06 -13.28
CA GLY A 51 3.34 3.45 -13.53
C GLY A 51 4.08 4.05 -14.73
N GLN A 52 3.92 5.37 -14.88
CA GLN A 52 4.40 6.10 -16.08
C GLN A 52 5.92 6.12 -16.25
N ARG A 53 6.70 5.89 -15.18
CA ARG A 53 8.17 5.88 -15.23
C ARG A 53 8.72 4.52 -15.67
N ALA A 54 7.93 3.45 -15.61
CA ALA A 54 8.32 2.16 -16.14
C ALA A 54 8.32 2.16 -17.66
N GLY A 55 9.38 1.65 -18.29
CA GLY A 55 9.50 1.61 -19.75
C GLY A 55 8.36 0.88 -20.45
N ILE A 56 7.82 -0.15 -19.81
CA ILE A 56 6.67 -0.91 -20.30
C ILE A 56 5.40 -0.04 -20.49
N ASN A 57 5.23 1.01 -19.69
CA ASN A 57 4.05 1.88 -19.78
C ASN A 57 3.91 2.59 -21.13
N ALA A 58 5.00 2.76 -21.86
CA ALA A 58 4.99 3.36 -23.21
C ALA A 58 4.34 2.45 -24.25
N VAL A 59 4.36 1.14 -24.05
CA VAL A 59 3.82 0.14 -24.99
C VAL A 59 2.54 -0.53 -24.47
N LEU A 60 2.44 -0.66 -23.16
CA LEU A 60 1.28 -1.26 -22.47
C LEU A 60 1.01 -0.45 -21.19
N PRO A 61 0.16 0.58 -21.22
CA PRO A 61 -0.17 1.34 -20.02
C PRO A 61 -0.97 0.48 -19.05
N TYR A 62 -0.56 0.39 -17.79
CA TYR A 62 -1.33 -0.34 -16.76
C TYR A 62 -2.78 0.17 -16.67
N TRP A 63 -2.95 1.48 -16.67
CA TRP A 63 -4.25 2.13 -16.65
C TRP A 63 -4.81 2.24 -18.06
N GLY A 64 -5.61 1.24 -18.42
CA GLY A 64 -6.28 1.13 -19.71
C GLY A 64 -5.81 -0.04 -20.57
N MET A 65 -4.66 -0.62 -20.29
CA MET A 65 -4.16 -1.83 -20.97
C MET A 65 -4.30 -1.74 -22.51
N THR A 66 -4.98 -2.70 -23.10
CA THR A 66 -5.22 -2.78 -24.55
C THR A 66 -6.23 -1.76 -25.09
N THR A 67 -6.96 -1.04 -24.22
CA THR A 67 -7.94 -0.03 -24.64
C THR A 67 -7.32 1.36 -24.81
N GLY A 68 -6.04 1.51 -24.52
CA GLY A 68 -5.29 2.76 -24.57
C GLY A 68 -5.07 3.37 -23.17
N SER A 69 -4.21 4.40 -23.11
CA SER A 69 -3.86 5.03 -21.85
C SER A 69 -5.00 5.84 -21.25
N LEU A 70 -5.48 5.45 -20.07
CA LEU A 70 -6.51 6.19 -19.33
C LEU A 70 -6.00 7.56 -18.88
N THR A 71 -4.75 7.67 -18.47
CA THR A 71 -4.16 8.97 -18.10
C THR A 71 -4.10 9.92 -19.30
N SER A 72 -3.68 9.43 -20.46
CA SER A 72 -3.71 10.23 -21.70
C SER A 72 -5.12 10.66 -22.10
N TYR A 73 -6.10 9.76 -21.91
CA TYR A 73 -7.50 10.08 -22.16
C TYR A 73 -8.00 11.21 -21.25
N PHE A 74 -7.78 11.13 -19.95
CA PHE A 74 -8.18 12.19 -19.03
C PHE A 74 -7.43 13.51 -19.28
N ASN A 75 -6.13 13.43 -19.61
CA ASN A 75 -5.37 14.62 -19.99
C ASN A 75 -5.95 15.30 -21.24
N SER A 76 -6.46 14.51 -22.20
CA SER A 76 -7.14 15.08 -23.40
C SER A 76 -8.46 15.77 -23.08
N LEU A 77 -9.08 15.43 -21.94
CA LEU A 77 -10.29 16.10 -21.43
C LEU A 77 -9.99 17.30 -20.52
N GLY A 78 -8.71 17.66 -20.33
CA GLY A 78 -8.28 18.79 -19.53
C GLY A 78 -8.03 18.48 -18.05
N TYR A 79 -8.08 17.21 -17.64
CA TYR A 79 -7.65 16.79 -16.29
C TYR A 79 -6.15 16.57 -16.28
N GLU A 80 -5.48 17.00 -15.23
CA GLU A 80 -4.06 16.72 -15.04
C GLU A 80 -3.91 15.37 -14.31
N THR A 81 -3.40 14.35 -15.01
CA THR A 81 -3.32 12.99 -14.47
C THR A 81 -1.96 12.36 -14.64
N TYR A 82 -1.57 11.60 -13.64
CA TYR A 82 -0.30 10.88 -13.56
C TYR A 82 -0.51 9.44 -13.08
N SER A 83 0.45 8.55 -13.32
CA SER A 83 0.47 7.25 -12.67
C SER A 83 1.82 7.01 -11.98
N ALA A 84 1.79 6.83 -10.66
CA ALA A 84 2.97 6.55 -9.87
C ALA A 84 3.54 5.18 -10.21
N THR A 85 4.86 5.05 -10.19
CA THR A 85 5.59 3.80 -10.38
C THR A 85 6.17 3.38 -9.03
N VAL A 86 5.50 2.49 -8.32
CA VAL A 86 5.92 1.97 -7.01
C VAL A 86 6.31 0.50 -7.12
N GLY A 87 6.99 -0.05 -6.13
CA GLY A 87 7.43 -1.45 -6.15
C GLY A 87 6.27 -2.42 -6.39
N PRO A 88 6.33 -3.24 -7.46
CA PRO A 88 5.21 -4.12 -7.83
C PRO A 88 4.83 -5.16 -6.79
N ILE A 89 5.78 -5.56 -5.94
CA ILE A 89 5.63 -6.58 -4.90
C ILE A 89 6.14 -6.13 -3.52
N SER A 90 6.58 -4.87 -3.38
CA SER A 90 6.97 -4.26 -2.10
C SER A 90 5.76 -4.08 -1.18
N SER A 91 6.00 -3.92 0.12
CA SER A 91 4.96 -3.67 1.13
C SER A 91 4.18 -2.37 0.89
N ALA A 92 3.05 -2.21 1.55
CA ALA A 92 2.29 -0.96 1.51
C ALA A 92 3.08 0.22 2.08
N TRP A 93 3.93 -0.02 3.09
CA TRP A 93 4.83 0.97 3.68
C TRP A 93 5.87 1.47 2.67
N ASP A 94 6.65 0.56 2.10
CA ASP A 94 7.67 0.90 1.10
C ASP A 94 7.08 1.67 -0.07
N ARG A 95 5.97 1.19 -0.61
CA ARG A 95 5.25 1.84 -1.70
C ARG A 95 4.73 3.23 -1.33
N ALA A 96 4.33 3.46 -0.08
CA ALA A 96 3.95 4.78 0.41
C ALA A 96 5.15 5.74 0.45
N CYS A 97 6.33 5.27 0.87
CA CYS A 97 7.58 6.03 0.82
C CYS A 97 8.00 6.37 -0.61
N GLU A 98 7.88 5.42 -1.53
CA GLU A 98 8.16 5.62 -2.95
C GLU A 98 7.18 6.61 -3.61
N LEU A 99 5.88 6.53 -3.27
CA LEU A 99 4.88 7.50 -3.73
C LEU A 99 5.23 8.91 -3.25
N TYR A 100 5.61 9.05 -1.97
CA TYR A 100 6.03 10.35 -1.42
C TYR A 100 7.24 10.91 -2.17
N ALA A 101 8.26 10.10 -2.39
CA ALA A 101 9.47 10.51 -3.09
C ALA A 101 9.19 10.96 -4.53
N GLN A 102 8.26 10.28 -5.24
CA GLN A 102 7.84 10.69 -6.57
C GLN A 102 7.06 11.99 -6.58
N LEU A 103 6.19 12.23 -5.60
CA LEU A 103 5.42 13.47 -5.49
C LEU A 103 6.29 14.66 -5.13
N THR A 104 7.40 14.43 -4.42
CA THR A 104 8.32 15.49 -3.97
C THR A 104 9.57 15.67 -4.85
N GLY A 105 9.91 14.68 -5.69
CA GLY A 105 11.16 14.67 -6.46
C GLY A 105 12.37 14.51 -5.55
N THR A 106 12.37 13.50 -4.67
CA THR A 106 13.41 13.25 -3.67
C THR A 106 13.89 11.80 -3.72
N THR A 107 14.89 11.48 -2.90
CA THR A 107 15.29 10.09 -2.64
C THR A 107 14.24 9.41 -1.75
N VAL A 108 13.90 8.16 -2.06
CA VAL A 108 13.06 7.32 -1.18
C VAL A 108 13.78 7.12 0.15
N ASP A 109 13.10 7.42 1.26
CA ASP A 109 13.54 7.11 2.62
C ASP A 109 12.48 6.19 3.23
N TYR A 110 12.79 4.90 3.34
CA TYR A 110 11.88 3.89 3.90
C TYR A 110 11.75 3.98 5.43
N GLY A 111 12.61 4.79 6.06
CA GLY A 111 12.68 4.95 7.50
C GLY A 111 13.83 4.16 8.12
N ALA A 112 14.39 4.68 9.21
CA ALA A 112 15.53 4.05 9.87
C ALA A 112 15.12 2.86 10.75
N ALA A 113 13.95 2.95 11.41
CA ALA A 113 13.42 1.86 12.23
C ALA A 113 12.88 0.75 11.34
N HIS A 114 12.07 1.08 10.33
CA HIS A 114 11.49 0.14 9.39
C HIS A 114 12.59 -0.65 8.65
N ALA A 115 13.55 0.03 8.05
CA ALA A 115 14.65 -0.61 7.36
C ALA A 115 15.47 -1.56 8.26
N ALA A 116 15.68 -1.17 9.52
CA ALA A 116 16.37 -2.03 10.49
C ALA A 116 15.52 -3.23 10.94
N ALA A 117 14.19 -3.08 11.04
CA ALA A 117 13.28 -4.15 11.42
C ALA A 117 13.14 -5.21 10.33
N HIS A 118 13.27 -4.81 9.07
CA HIS A 118 13.09 -5.66 7.90
C HIS A 118 14.40 -6.02 7.18
N ASP A 119 15.56 -5.64 7.75
CA ASP A 119 16.90 -5.95 7.25
C ASP A 119 17.10 -5.57 5.78
N HIS A 120 16.78 -4.32 5.44
CA HIS A 120 17.00 -3.77 4.11
C HIS A 120 17.59 -2.34 4.16
N ALA A 121 17.99 -1.78 3.02
CA ALA A 121 18.55 -0.44 2.96
C ALA A 121 17.48 0.63 3.26
N ARG A 122 17.85 1.65 4.06
CA ARG A 122 16.98 2.77 4.39
C ARG A 122 16.61 3.61 3.17
N TYR A 123 17.53 3.78 2.23
CA TYR A 123 17.34 4.65 1.08
C TYR A 123 17.22 3.85 -0.21
N GLY A 124 16.25 4.23 -1.03
CA GLY A 124 15.99 3.65 -2.33
C GLY A 124 16.30 4.62 -3.48
N ILE A 125 15.50 4.55 -4.54
CA ILE A 125 15.65 5.31 -5.77
C ILE A 125 15.54 6.82 -5.51
N THR A 126 16.34 7.63 -6.24
CA THR A 126 16.23 9.09 -6.27
C THR A 126 15.41 9.54 -7.48
N TYR A 127 14.44 10.40 -7.24
CA TYR A 127 13.65 11.06 -8.28
C TYR A 127 14.09 12.52 -8.40
N ASP A 128 14.68 12.90 -9.55
CA ASP A 128 15.21 14.24 -9.75
C ASP A 128 14.13 15.32 -9.95
N GLN A 129 12.90 14.89 -10.27
CA GLN A 129 11.77 15.77 -10.50
C GLN A 129 10.49 15.18 -9.89
N PRO A 130 9.65 16.01 -9.27
CA PRO A 130 8.33 15.59 -8.80
C PRO A 130 7.43 15.16 -9.97
N LEU A 131 6.39 14.38 -9.68
CA LEU A 131 5.38 14.05 -10.69
C LEU A 131 4.69 15.30 -11.25
N PHE A 132 4.45 16.29 -10.40
CA PHE A 132 3.93 17.62 -10.76
C PHE A 132 4.42 18.66 -9.75
N SER A 133 4.39 19.92 -10.12
CA SER A 133 4.85 21.03 -9.29
C SER A 133 3.75 21.55 -8.37
N GLY A 134 4.16 22.15 -7.23
CA GLY A 134 3.27 22.88 -6.34
C GLY A 134 2.48 22.03 -5.35
N TRP A 135 2.71 20.71 -5.30
CA TRP A 135 2.08 19.85 -4.30
C TRP A 135 2.41 20.28 -2.87
N GLY A 136 1.38 20.31 -2.02
CA GLY A 136 1.50 20.71 -0.62
C GLY A 136 1.63 22.22 -0.36
N THR A 137 1.81 23.03 -1.40
CA THR A 137 1.94 24.49 -1.25
C THR A 137 0.89 25.28 -2.04
N GLN A 138 0.55 24.83 -3.23
CA GLN A 138 -0.39 25.49 -4.14
C GLN A 138 -1.61 24.61 -4.41
N ARG A 139 -1.48 23.30 -4.35
CA ARG A 139 -2.52 22.33 -4.67
C ARG A 139 -2.32 21.02 -3.94
N ALA A 140 -3.40 20.34 -3.68
CA ALA A 140 -3.44 18.98 -3.12
C ALA A 140 -3.34 17.93 -4.25
N VAL A 141 -3.65 16.67 -3.94
CA VAL A 141 -3.71 15.58 -4.90
C VAL A 141 -4.99 14.75 -4.69
N ASN A 142 -5.57 14.27 -5.80
CA ASN A 142 -6.57 13.21 -5.79
C ASN A 142 -5.87 11.86 -6.06
N LEU A 143 -6.02 10.91 -5.16
CA LEU A 143 -5.41 9.57 -5.29
C LEU A 143 -6.43 8.56 -5.81
N VAL A 144 -6.02 7.69 -6.73
CA VAL A 144 -6.82 6.58 -7.22
C VAL A 144 -6.01 5.30 -7.05
N GLY A 145 -6.36 4.49 -6.07
CA GLY A 145 -5.73 3.20 -5.79
C GLY A 145 -6.49 2.05 -6.44
N HIS A 146 -5.81 1.16 -7.18
CA HIS A 146 -6.38 -0.08 -7.68
C HIS A 146 -5.79 -1.27 -6.94
N SER A 147 -6.64 -2.20 -6.48
CA SER A 147 -6.19 -3.42 -5.81
C SER A 147 -5.27 -3.07 -4.64
N PHE A 148 -4.07 -3.65 -4.54
CA PHE A 148 -3.08 -3.34 -3.51
C PHE A 148 -2.63 -1.85 -3.50
N GLY A 149 -2.85 -1.12 -4.59
CA GLY A 149 -2.67 0.33 -4.64
C GLY A 149 -3.54 1.08 -3.62
N GLY A 150 -4.69 0.53 -3.25
CA GLY A 150 -5.53 1.07 -2.18
C GLY A 150 -4.87 0.97 -0.81
N ALA A 151 -4.30 -0.16 -0.44
CA ALA A 151 -3.51 -0.29 0.79
C ALA A 151 -2.34 0.70 0.81
N THR A 152 -1.67 0.88 -0.33
CA THR A 152 -0.59 1.87 -0.51
C THR A 152 -1.06 3.30 -0.23
N THR A 153 -2.17 3.72 -0.81
CA THR A 153 -2.69 5.10 -0.67
C THR A 153 -3.21 5.37 0.74
N ARG A 154 -3.77 4.37 1.42
CA ARG A 154 -4.17 4.49 2.82
C ARG A 154 -2.96 4.62 3.75
N GLN A 155 -1.95 3.76 3.60
CA GLN A 155 -0.70 3.84 4.36
C GLN A 155 -0.02 5.19 4.13
N PHE A 156 0.00 5.66 2.89
CA PHE A 156 0.53 6.96 2.52
C PHE A 156 -0.19 8.10 3.23
N LEU A 157 -1.53 8.13 3.20
CA LEU A 157 -2.31 9.17 3.87
C LEU A 157 -2.11 9.16 5.38
N GLU A 158 -2.04 7.98 6.01
CA GLU A 158 -1.75 7.86 7.45
C GLU A 158 -0.40 8.50 7.79
N LEU A 159 0.65 8.16 7.04
CA LEU A 159 1.98 8.74 7.25
C LEU A 159 2.00 10.25 6.99
N MET A 160 1.28 10.73 5.99
CA MET A 160 1.13 12.16 5.72
C MET A 160 0.43 12.91 6.85
N ALA A 161 -0.61 12.31 7.41
CA ALA A 161 -1.42 12.91 8.47
C ALA A 161 -0.73 12.86 9.83
N ASN A 162 -0.31 11.68 10.24
CA ASN A 162 0.11 11.39 11.60
C ASN A 162 1.62 11.12 11.72
N GLY A 163 2.30 10.80 10.62
CA GLY A 163 3.72 10.46 10.61
C GLY A 163 4.03 9.11 11.27
N SER A 164 5.28 8.97 11.71
CA SER A 164 5.75 7.83 12.51
C SER A 164 6.69 8.32 13.61
N ALA A 165 6.24 8.26 14.86
CA ALA A 165 7.05 8.66 16.00
C ALA A 165 8.30 7.78 16.15
N GLU A 166 8.19 6.50 15.75
CA GLU A 166 9.29 5.55 15.79
C GLU A 166 10.39 5.95 14.80
N GLU A 167 10.02 6.30 13.56
CA GLU A 167 10.98 6.76 12.54
C GLU A 167 11.66 8.06 12.91
N VAL A 168 10.90 9.01 13.50
CA VAL A 168 11.47 10.27 14.00
C VAL A 168 12.47 9.99 15.11
N ALA A 169 12.16 9.09 16.05
CA ALA A 169 13.05 8.72 17.13
C ALA A 169 14.31 7.98 16.63
N ALA A 170 14.15 7.04 15.71
CA ALA A 170 15.25 6.27 15.12
C ALA A 170 16.21 7.16 14.32
N ALA A 171 15.68 8.06 13.49
CA ALA A 171 16.49 9.02 12.75
C ALA A 171 17.29 9.93 13.69
N LYS A 172 16.65 10.43 14.76
CA LYS A 172 17.33 11.23 15.78
C LYS A 172 18.43 10.44 16.49
N ALA A 173 18.19 9.19 16.85
CA ALA A 173 19.18 8.32 17.47
C ALA A 173 20.38 8.06 16.55
N ALA A 174 20.15 7.95 15.25
CA ALA A 174 21.17 7.81 14.22
C ALA A 174 21.87 9.14 13.86
N GLY A 175 21.50 10.26 14.46
CA GLY A 175 22.05 11.59 14.14
C GLY A 175 21.68 12.10 12.74
N THR A 176 20.58 11.62 12.16
CA THR A 176 20.06 12.01 10.85
C THR A 176 18.71 12.71 10.95
N ALA A 177 18.30 13.42 9.90
CA ALA A 177 16.93 13.93 9.79
C ALA A 177 15.98 12.80 9.34
N PRO A 178 14.75 12.73 9.91
CA PRO A 178 13.71 11.86 9.35
C PRO A 178 13.20 12.42 8.01
N SER A 179 12.68 11.55 7.16
CA SER A 179 11.89 12.00 6.01
C SER A 179 10.74 12.91 6.48
N PRO A 180 10.43 13.99 5.77
CA PRO A 180 9.27 14.81 6.09
C PRO A 180 7.94 14.02 6.04
N LEU A 181 7.87 12.89 5.33
CA LEU A 181 6.73 11.97 5.37
C LEU A 181 6.43 11.54 6.81
N PHE A 182 7.46 11.17 7.57
CA PHE A 182 7.31 10.65 8.94
C PHE A 182 7.04 11.71 9.99
N THR A 183 7.08 13.00 9.63
CA THR A 183 6.77 14.07 10.60
C THR A 183 5.27 14.37 10.71
N GLY A 184 4.44 13.84 9.82
CA GLY A 184 2.99 14.09 9.81
C GLY A 184 2.59 15.53 9.50
N GLY A 185 1.35 15.89 9.86
CA GLY A 185 0.84 17.27 9.77
C GLY A 185 0.47 17.72 8.35
N LYS A 186 0.32 16.80 7.39
CA LYS A 186 0.09 17.08 5.96
C LYS A 186 -1.24 16.52 5.43
N ARG A 187 -2.26 16.39 6.31
CA ARG A 187 -3.58 15.80 5.97
C ARG A 187 -4.26 16.49 4.78
N SER A 188 -4.17 17.81 4.69
CA SER A 188 -4.79 18.58 3.61
C SER A 188 -4.06 18.53 2.27
N TRP A 189 -2.93 17.80 2.18
CA TRP A 189 -2.22 17.63 0.92
C TRP A 189 -2.85 16.57 0.02
N VAL A 190 -3.80 15.78 0.57
CA VAL A 190 -4.65 14.84 -0.16
C VAL A 190 -6.09 15.37 -0.12
N HIS A 191 -6.71 15.56 -1.29
CA HIS A 191 -8.09 16.04 -1.41
C HIS A 191 -9.09 14.88 -1.38
N SER A 192 -8.79 13.82 -2.14
CA SER A 192 -9.64 12.63 -2.18
C SER A 192 -8.86 11.34 -2.38
N MET A 193 -9.46 10.24 -1.95
CA MET A 193 -9.01 8.88 -2.20
C MET A 193 -10.13 8.10 -2.87
N THR A 194 -9.85 7.50 -4.01
CA THR A 194 -10.75 6.60 -4.73
C THR A 194 -10.12 5.22 -4.79
N GLU A 195 -10.79 4.24 -4.20
CA GLU A 195 -10.31 2.88 -4.07
C GLU A 195 -11.10 1.95 -5.01
N ILE A 196 -10.40 1.29 -5.93
CA ILE A 196 -11.00 0.38 -6.91
C ILE A 196 -10.55 -1.04 -6.60
N ALA A 197 -11.47 -1.91 -6.20
CA ALA A 197 -11.21 -3.31 -5.85
C ALA A 197 -10.06 -3.48 -4.84
N ALA A 198 -9.97 -2.61 -3.83
CA ALA A 198 -8.89 -2.59 -2.84
C ALA A 198 -9.16 -3.58 -1.70
N PRO A 199 -8.24 -4.51 -1.39
CA PRO A 199 -8.40 -5.51 -0.33
C PRO A 199 -7.98 -4.94 1.05
N HIS A 200 -8.73 -3.98 1.60
CA HIS A 200 -8.35 -3.30 2.84
C HIS A 200 -8.19 -4.22 4.06
N ASN A 201 -8.96 -5.29 4.15
CA ASN A 201 -8.82 -6.28 5.22
C ASN A 201 -8.16 -7.58 4.73
N GLY A 202 -7.30 -7.49 3.73
CA GLY A 202 -6.67 -8.65 3.11
C GLY A 202 -7.58 -9.36 2.11
N THR A 203 -7.26 -10.59 1.77
CA THR A 203 -8.06 -11.38 0.82
C THR A 203 -7.97 -12.87 1.11
N THR A 204 -9.12 -13.55 1.07
CA THR A 204 -9.15 -15.02 1.16
C THR A 204 -8.46 -15.70 -0.03
N PHE A 205 -8.04 -14.96 -1.05
CA PHE A 205 -7.18 -15.50 -2.10
C PHE A 205 -5.88 -16.04 -1.52
N ILE A 206 -5.22 -15.28 -0.64
CA ILE A 206 -3.98 -15.71 0.02
C ILE A 206 -4.25 -16.95 0.88
N GLU A 207 -5.31 -16.91 1.70
CA GLU A 207 -5.62 -17.96 2.67
C GLU A 207 -6.07 -19.29 2.00
N SER A 208 -6.58 -19.25 0.78
CA SER A 208 -7.22 -20.40 0.13
C SER A 208 -6.38 -21.10 -0.94
N ASN A 209 -5.18 -20.60 -1.27
CA ASN A 209 -4.41 -21.07 -2.42
C ASN A 209 -3.02 -21.67 -2.08
N GLY A 210 -2.78 -22.05 -0.83
CA GLY A 210 -1.55 -22.70 -0.43
C GLY A 210 -0.74 -21.93 0.61
N THR A 211 0.56 -22.14 0.65
CA THR A 211 1.47 -21.34 1.47
C THR A 211 1.65 -19.94 0.87
N ILE A 212 2.07 -18.96 1.67
CA ILE A 212 2.33 -17.62 1.18
C ILE A 212 3.36 -17.59 0.03
N MET A 213 4.36 -18.48 0.07
CA MET A 213 5.34 -18.63 -0.99
C MET A 213 4.71 -19.20 -2.28
N ASP A 214 3.85 -20.22 -2.15
CA ASP A 214 3.13 -20.77 -3.31
C ASP A 214 2.26 -19.70 -3.96
N VAL A 215 1.55 -18.92 -3.13
CA VAL A 215 0.71 -17.82 -3.62
C VAL A 215 1.57 -16.74 -4.27
N ALA A 216 2.66 -16.32 -3.64
CA ALA A 216 3.55 -15.29 -4.18
C ALA A 216 4.07 -15.67 -5.56
N THR A 217 4.58 -16.90 -5.70
CA THR A 217 5.10 -17.40 -6.98
C THR A 217 4.01 -17.55 -8.03
N ASN A 218 2.96 -18.32 -7.71
CA ASN A 218 1.91 -18.65 -8.68
C ASN A 218 1.08 -17.44 -9.11
N LEU A 219 0.78 -16.50 -8.17
CA LEU A 219 0.02 -15.30 -8.47
C LEU A 219 0.84 -14.35 -9.35
N SER A 220 2.11 -14.13 -9.01
CA SER A 220 2.98 -13.25 -9.80
C SER A 220 3.17 -13.76 -11.22
N GLU A 221 3.43 -15.05 -11.41
CA GLU A 221 3.49 -15.66 -12.74
C GLU A 221 2.16 -15.58 -13.50
N THR A 222 1.06 -15.81 -12.80
CA THR A 222 -0.30 -15.73 -13.39
C THR A 222 -0.60 -14.32 -13.89
N LEU A 223 -0.29 -13.31 -13.08
CA LEU A 223 -0.46 -11.90 -13.45
C LEU A 223 0.49 -11.51 -14.59
N ALA A 224 1.76 -11.91 -14.55
CA ALA A 224 2.71 -11.64 -15.62
C ALA A 224 2.26 -12.27 -16.96
N LYS A 225 1.74 -13.51 -16.93
CA LYS A 225 1.14 -14.19 -18.11
C LYS A 225 -0.13 -13.45 -18.58
N GLY A 226 -1.00 -13.07 -17.64
CA GLY A 226 -2.23 -12.35 -17.95
C GLY A 226 -1.99 -10.97 -18.56
N PHE A 227 -1.01 -10.25 -18.08
CA PHE A 227 -0.58 -8.96 -18.65
C PHE A 227 0.23 -9.14 -19.96
N GLY A 228 0.67 -10.34 -20.28
CA GLY A 228 1.49 -10.60 -21.47
C GLY A 228 2.92 -10.06 -21.36
N ILE A 229 3.46 -9.98 -20.14
CA ILE A 229 4.77 -9.37 -19.86
C ILE A 229 5.88 -10.37 -19.54
N THR A 230 5.61 -11.68 -19.54
CA THR A 230 6.57 -12.72 -19.15
C THR A 230 7.90 -12.64 -19.88
N GLU A 231 7.88 -12.37 -21.19
CA GLU A 231 9.04 -12.33 -22.08
C GLU A 231 9.66 -10.93 -22.21
N ILE A 232 9.11 -9.94 -21.52
CA ILE A 232 9.60 -8.56 -21.58
C ILE A 232 10.93 -8.47 -20.85
N LYS A 233 11.91 -7.85 -21.49
CA LYS A 233 13.23 -7.52 -20.94
C LYS A 233 13.37 -6.03 -20.78
N ASN A 234 14.11 -5.60 -19.76
CA ASN A 234 14.53 -4.21 -19.55
C ASN A 234 13.46 -3.12 -19.50
N LEU A 235 12.19 -3.41 -19.74
CA LEU A 235 11.10 -2.41 -19.69
C LEU A 235 10.31 -2.45 -18.37
N TYR A 236 10.44 -3.54 -17.62
CA TYR A 236 9.80 -3.76 -16.34
C TYR A 236 10.85 -3.81 -15.23
N ASP A 237 10.53 -3.27 -14.06
CA ASP A 237 11.41 -3.21 -12.91
C ASP A 237 10.64 -3.55 -11.64
N PHE A 238 11.22 -4.39 -10.79
CA PHE A 238 10.60 -4.77 -9.52
C PHE A 238 10.90 -3.76 -8.40
N GLN A 239 11.86 -2.86 -8.61
CA GLN A 239 12.26 -1.82 -7.64
C GLN A 239 12.53 -2.43 -6.25
N LEU A 240 13.45 -3.38 -6.18
CA LEU A 240 13.82 -4.12 -4.97
C LEU A 240 15.29 -3.86 -4.55
N GLU A 241 15.85 -2.73 -4.97
CA GLU A 241 17.24 -2.36 -4.69
C GLU A 241 17.52 -2.25 -3.19
N GLN A 242 16.51 -1.87 -2.39
CA GLN A 242 16.61 -1.83 -0.92
C GLN A 242 16.95 -3.21 -0.33
N PHE A 243 16.51 -4.30 -0.96
CA PHE A 243 16.84 -5.68 -0.59
C PHE A 243 18.12 -6.21 -1.29
N GLY A 244 18.88 -5.34 -1.98
CA GLY A 244 20.05 -5.76 -2.76
C GLY A 244 19.72 -6.53 -4.04
N ILE A 245 18.47 -6.52 -4.48
CA ILE A 245 17.99 -7.20 -5.68
C ILE A 245 17.89 -6.18 -6.81
N TYR A 246 18.91 -6.16 -7.66
CA TYR A 246 18.98 -5.22 -8.76
C TYR A 246 18.43 -5.81 -10.04
N LYS A 247 17.89 -4.94 -10.90
CA LYS A 247 17.42 -5.29 -12.23
C LYS A 247 18.56 -5.80 -13.09
N ASP A 248 18.35 -6.94 -13.77
CA ASP A 248 19.22 -7.40 -14.86
C ASP A 248 18.54 -7.10 -16.22
N PRO A 249 19.14 -6.28 -17.09
CA PRO A 249 18.57 -5.92 -18.37
C PRO A 249 18.46 -7.10 -19.35
N ASN A 250 19.12 -8.23 -19.07
CA ASN A 250 19.06 -9.43 -19.91
C ASN A 250 18.00 -10.42 -19.48
N GLU A 251 17.49 -10.32 -18.24
CA GLU A 251 16.43 -11.18 -17.74
C GLU A 251 15.05 -10.75 -18.28
N THR A 252 14.22 -11.74 -18.53
CA THR A 252 12.77 -11.56 -18.70
C THR A 252 12.11 -11.31 -17.35
N VAL A 253 10.88 -10.82 -17.36
CA VAL A 253 10.07 -10.67 -16.13
C VAL A 253 9.92 -12.02 -15.41
N LEU A 254 9.75 -13.12 -16.14
CA LEU A 254 9.61 -14.45 -15.54
C LEU A 254 10.92 -14.91 -14.88
N GLU A 255 12.06 -14.74 -15.55
CA GLU A 255 13.37 -15.08 -14.98
C GLU A 255 13.69 -14.24 -13.74
N THR A 256 13.36 -12.94 -13.76
CA THR A 256 13.52 -12.05 -12.60
C THR A 256 12.64 -12.53 -11.43
N LEU A 257 11.36 -12.90 -11.68
CA LEU A 257 10.49 -13.44 -10.63
C LEU A 257 11.07 -14.71 -9.99
N GLN A 258 11.54 -15.64 -10.81
CA GLN A 258 12.17 -16.87 -10.33
C GLN A 258 13.41 -16.57 -9.48
N ARG A 259 14.24 -15.62 -9.92
CA ARG A 259 15.40 -15.16 -9.14
C ARG A 259 14.98 -14.52 -7.83
N VAL A 260 14.03 -13.59 -7.83
CA VAL A 260 13.54 -12.91 -6.62
C VAL A 260 13.06 -13.92 -5.58
N PHE A 261 12.18 -14.85 -5.98
CA PHE A 261 11.65 -15.87 -5.07
C PHE A 261 12.67 -16.98 -4.71
N SER A 262 13.84 -17.02 -5.33
CA SER A 262 14.95 -17.88 -4.93
C SER A 262 15.89 -17.23 -3.90
N THR A 263 15.74 -15.92 -3.67
CA THR A 263 16.47 -15.19 -2.62
C THR A 263 15.73 -15.27 -1.28
N ASP A 264 16.25 -14.59 -0.29
CA ASP A 264 15.62 -14.43 1.04
C ASP A 264 14.57 -13.31 1.10
N PHE A 265 14.20 -12.71 -0.03
CA PHE A 265 13.23 -11.60 -0.12
C PHE A 265 11.98 -11.81 0.74
N MET A 266 11.37 -13.00 0.70
CA MET A 266 10.20 -13.31 1.50
C MET A 266 10.48 -13.36 3.01
N SER A 267 11.71 -13.58 3.43
CA SER A 267 12.10 -13.67 4.85
C SER A 267 12.23 -12.31 5.53
N HIS A 268 12.35 -11.23 4.75
CA HIS A 268 12.35 -9.85 5.27
C HIS A 268 10.98 -9.45 5.86
N ASN A 269 9.90 -10.20 5.55
CA ASN A 269 8.53 -9.94 6.01
C ASN A 269 8.04 -8.51 5.67
N ASP A 270 8.50 -7.99 4.54
CA ASP A 270 8.19 -6.66 4.05
C ASP A 270 7.83 -6.72 2.56
N ASN A 271 6.64 -7.25 2.29
CA ASN A 271 6.20 -7.48 0.92
C ASN A 271 4.66 -7.49 0.81
N ALA A 272 4.17 -7.26 -0.40
CA ALA A 272 2.75 -7.19 -0.70
C ALA A 272 1.97 -8.48 -0.35
N PHE A 273 2.61 -9.65 -0.44
CA PHE A 273 1.92 -10.92 -0.20
C PHE A 273 1.61 -11.11 1.28
N LEU A 274 2.51 -10.68 2.16
CA LEU A 274 2.27 -10.67 3.60
C LEU A 274 1.19 -9.64 3.96
N ASP A 275 1.28 -8.42 3.43
CA ASP A 275 0.31 -7.35 3.68
C ASP A 275 -1.09 -7.69 3.19
N LEU A 276 -1.23 -8.56 2.18
CA LEU A 276 -2.50 -9.04 1.64
C LEU A 276 -3.12 -10.19 2.45
N THR A 277 -2.41 -10.77 3.43
CA THR A 277 -3.04 -11.71 4.37
C THR A 277 -4.07 -10.97 5.23
N ILE A 278 -5.12 -11.66 5.65
CA ILE A 278 -6.17 -11.04 6.47
C ILE A 278 -5.59 -10.54 7.79
N ASP A 279 -4.79 -11.36 8.46
CA ASP A 279 -4.22 -11.00 9.76
C ASP A 279 -3.32 -9.76 9.68
N LYS A 280 -2.43 -9.68 8.67
CA LYS A 280 -1.54 -8.53 8.52
C LYS A 280 -2.27 -7.27 8.06
N SER A 281 -3.24 -7.41 7.17
CA SER A 281 -4.09 -6.29 6.76
C SER A 281 -4.86 -5.69 7.95
N LEU A 282 -5.40 -6.52 8.82
CA LEU A 282 -6.09 -6.07 10.03
C LEU A 282 -5.14 -5.37 11.01
N GLU A 283 -3.93 -5.90 11.20
CA GLU A 283 -2.87 -5.25 11.99
C GLU A 283 -2.54 -3.85 11.43
N ILE A 284 -2.34 -3.73 10.11
CA ILE A 284 -2.07 -2.45 9.45
C ILE A 284 -3.25 -1.48 9.63
N ASN A 285 -4.47 -1.97 9.45
CA ASN A 285 -5.67 -1.13 9.56
C ASN A 285 -5.94 -0.62 10.98
N ASP A 286 -5.54 -1.36 12.01
CA ASP A 286 -5.67 -0.92 13.41
C ASP A 286 -4.86 0.35 13.69
N GLY A 287 -3.78 0.57 12.91
CA GLY A 287 -2.96 1.77 12.95
C GLY A 287 -3.39 2.90 12.02
N ILE A 288 -4.41 2.70 11.16
CA ILE A 288 -4.82 3.69 10.14
C ILE A 288 -6.16 4.33 10.48
N GLY A 289 -6.15 5.65 10.66
CA GLY A 289 -7.35 6.45 10.90
C GLY A 289 -8.10 6.90 9.64
N ILE A 290 -9.20 7.63 9.88
CA ILE A 290 -9.91 8.39 8.83
C ILE A 290 -9.54 9.86 8.98
N GLU A 291 -9.15 10.49 7.89
CA GLU A 291 -8.92 11.92 7.85
C GLU A 291 -10.21 12.68 7.49
N PRO A 292 -10.77 13.49 8.39
CA PRO A 292 -12.12 14.07 8.22
C PRO A 292 -12.27 14.99 7.01
N ASN A 293 -11.17 15.55 6.51
CA ASN A 293 -11.15 16.51 5.40
C ASN A 293 -10.81 15.87 4.04
N VAL A 294 -10.70 14.55 3.99
CA VAL A 294 -10.45 13.79 2.75
C VAL A 294 -11.73 13.13 2.29
N TYR A 295 -12.05 13.23 1.01
CA TYR A 295 -13.18 12.51 0.43
C TYR A 295 -12.76 11.08 0.08
N TYR A 296 -13.56 10.10 0.54
CA TYR A 296 -13.30 8.68 0.29
C TYR A 296 -14.37 8.10 -0.63
N PHE A 297 -13.91 7.41 -1.67
CA PHE A 297 -14.76 6.68 -2.62
C PHE A 297 -14.25 5.24 -2.73
N SER A 298 -15.16 4.27 -2.70
CA SER A 298 -14.82 2.86 -2.84
C SER A 298 -15.70 2.18 -3.89
N TYR A 299 -15.08 1.41 -4.77
CA TYR A 299 -15.75 0.67 -5.84
C TYR A 299 -15.45 -0.81 -5.72
N ALA A 300 -16.48 -1.61 -5.43
CA ALA A 300 -16.43 -3.06 -5.31
C ALA A 300 -16.69 -3.76 -6.64
N GLY A 301 -15.96 -4.84 -6.89
CA GLY A 301 -16.25 -5.78 -7.97
C GLY A 301 -16.83 -7.10 -7.45
N ASN A 302 -17.78 -7.68 -8.15
CA ASN A 302 -18.21 -9.06 -7.97
C ASN A 302 -18.39 -9.71 -9.32
N GLN A 303 -17.62 -10.76 -9.57
CA GLN A 303 -17.67 -11.56 -10.81
C GLN A 303 -18.05 -13.02 -10.53
N THR A 304 -18.64 -13.29 -9.36
CA THR A 304 -19.12 -14.61 -8.98
C THR A 304 -20.64 -14.63 -8.86
N VAL A 305 -21.21 -15.83 -8.96
CA VAL A 305 -22.62 -16.13 -8.73
C VAL A 305 -22.73 -17.29 -7.76
N GLN A 306 -23.82 -17.32 -6.96
CA GLN A 306 -24.06 -18.44 -6.08
C GLN A 306 -24.58 -19.64 -6.87
N ASP A 307 -23.89 -20.77 -6.77
CA ASP A 307 -24.37 -22.04 -7.32
C ASP A 307 -25.55 -22.55 -6.49
N PRO A 308 -26.72 -22.77 -7.11
CA PRO A 308 -27.92 -23.19 -6.38
C PRO A 308 -27.84 -24.60 -5.79
N VAL A 309 -26.90 -25.42 -6.25
CA VAL A 309 -26.76 -26.82 -5.80
C VAL A 309 -25.85 -26.90 -4.59
N SER A 310 -24.63 -26.36 -4.72
CA SER A 310 -23.63 -26.40 -3.64
C SER A 310 -23.74 -25.24 -2.66
N GLY A 311 -24.40 -24.14 -3.05
CA GLY A 311 -24.45 -22.91 -2.29
C GLY A 311 -23.14 -22.11 -2.29
N ASN A 312 -22.08 -22.63 -2.91
CA ASN A 312 -20.81 -21.93 -3.05
C ASN A 312 -20.88 -20.82 -4.10
N TYR A 313 -19.91 -19.90 -4.08
CA TYR A 313 -19.77 -18.92 -5.14
C TYR A 313 -18.82 -19.43 -6.21
N ILE A 314 -19.23 -19.33 -7.46
CA ILE A 314 -18.50 -19.81 -8.65
C ILE A 314 -18.34 -18.66 -9.64
N PRO A 315 -17.34 -18.72 -10.54
CA PRO A 315 -17.15 -17.71 -11.57
C PRO A 315 -18.40 -17.47 -12.40
N SER A 316 -18.75 -16.22 -12.64
CA SER A 316 -19.78 -15.87 -13.64
C SER A 316 -19.23 -16.05 -15.07
N ALA A 317 -20.10 -16.14 -16.05
CA ALA A 317 -19.71 -16.22 -17.46
C ALA A 317 -18.97 -14.99 -17.98
N ARG A 318 -18.96 -13.88 -17.22
CA ARG A 318 -18.27 -12.63 -17.57
C ARG A 318 -16.88 -12.53 -16.95
N MET A 319 -16.54 -13.41 -16.01
CA MET A 319 -15.22 -13.41 -15.39
C MET A 319 -14.17 -13.86 -16.41
N TRP A 320 -13.02 -13.22 -16.38
CA TRP A 320 -11.88 -13.69 -17.18
C TRP A 320 -11.39 -15.05 -16.64
N THR A 321 -11.24 -16.03 -17.52
CA THR A 321 -10.94 -17.43 -17.17
C THR A 321 -9.66 -17.60 -16.37
N LEU A 322 -8.71 -16.67 -16.52
CA LEU A 322 -7.49 -16.61 -15.74
C LEU A 322 -7.75 -16.61 -14.23
N PHE A 323 -8.82 -15.98 -13.78
CA PHE A 323 -9.17 -15.84 -12.37
C PHE A 323 -10.12 -16.93 -11.84
N TYR A 324 -10.54 -17.88 -12.68
CA TYR A 324 -11.46 -18.97 -12.28
C TYR A 324 -10.96 -19.78 -11.09
N PRO A 325 -9.69 -20.26 -11.06
CA PRO A 325 -9.21 -21.06 -9.93
C PRO A 325 -9.29 -20.29 -8.60
N GLY A 326 -8.84 -19.04 -8.58
CA GLY A 326 -8.91 -18.17 -7.41
C GLY A 326 -10.35 -17.96 -6.96
N ALA A 327 -11.23 -17.59 -7.87
CA ALA A 327 -12.65 -17.35 -7.57
C ALA A 327 -13.35 -18.58 -6.97
N ILE A 328 -13.06 -19.78 -7.49
CA ILE A 328 -13.63 -21.05 -6.97
C ILE A 328 -13.10 -21.32 -5.56
N ASN A 329 -11.79 -21.13 -5.32
CA ASN A 329 -11.19 -21.37 -4.02
C ASN A 329 -11.73 -20.39 -2.98
N MET A 330 -11.77 -19.10 -3.29
CA MET A 330 -12.36 -18.07 -2.43
C MET A 330 -13.86 -18.31 -2.18
N GLY A 331 -14.62 -18.69 -3.22
CA GLY A 331 -16.08 -18.87 -3.15
C GLY A 331 -16.55 -20.01 -2.25
N LYS A 332 -15.65 -20.92 -1.87
CA LYS A 332 -15.88 -22.03 -0.93
C LYS A 332 -15.13 -21.90 0.39
N TYR A 333 -14.34 -20.80 0.56
CA TYR A 333 -13.51 -20.56 1.74
C TYR A 333 -14.26 -19.71 2.76
N TYR A 334 -14.87 -20.35 3.74
CA TYR A 334 -15.65 -19.72 4.83
C TYR A 334 -15.82 -20.68 6.00
N ASP A 335 -16.42 -20.21 7.09
CA ASP A 335 -16.55 -20.93 8.37
C ASP A 335 -15.17 -21.42 8.88
N LYS A 336 -14.19 -20.53 8.81
CA LYS A 336 -12.79 -20.79 9.19
C LYS A 336 -12.22 -19.63 9.98
N TYR A 337 -11.16 -19.91 10.72
CA TYR A 337 -10.36 -18.90 11.39
C TYR A 337 -9.03 -18.74 10.66
N THR A 338 -8.52 -17.50 10.58
CA THR A 338 -7.13 -17.24 10.20
C THR A 338 -6.18 -17.71 11.31
N ALA A 339 -4.87 -17.68 11.05
CA ALA A 339 -3.87 -17.99 12.06
C ALA A 339 -3.93 -17.03 13.26
N GLY A 340 -4.24 -15.74 13.03
CA GLY A 340 -4.44 -14.73 14.06
C GLY A 340 -5.81 -14.79 14.77
N GLY A 341 -6.70 -15.71 14.35
CA GLY A 341 -7.99 -15.95 15.02
C GLY A 341 -9.16 -15.13 14.49
N PHE A 342 -9.02 -14.46 13.34
CA PHE A 342 -10.14 -13.79 12.70
C PHE A 342 -11.08 -14.80 12.04
N TYR A 343 -12.42 -14.65 12.27
CA TYR A 343 -13.41 -15.54 11.71
C TYR A 343 -13.88 -15.10 10.32
N ILE A 344 -13.68 -15.93 9.33
CA ILE A 344 -14.11 -15.74 7.95
C ILE A 344 -15.50 -16.33 7.79
N ASP A 345 -16.50 -15.49 7.74
CA ASP A 345 -17.91 -15.90 7.61
C ASP A 345 -18.36 -16.01 6.14
N LYS A 346 -19.64 -16.27 5.93
CA LYS A 346 -20.23 -16.46 4.59
C LYS A 346 -20.26 -15.20 3.73
N SER A 347 -20.10 -14.01 4.30
CA SER A 347 -20.08 -12.75 3.54
C SER A 347 -18.82 -12.58 2.70
N TRP A 348 -17.76 -13.32 3.04
CA TRP A 348 -16.49 -13.28 2.32
C TRP A 348 -16.49 -14.06 0.98
N ARG A 349 -17.53 -14.84 0.68
CA ARG A 349 -17.57 -15.70 -0.52
C ARG A 349 -17.71 -14.97 -1.86
N PRO A 350 -18.56 -13.91 -2.01
CA PRO A 350 -18.59 -13.13 -3.23
C PRO A 350 -17.23 -12.49 -3.51
N ASN A 351 -16.72 -12.60 -4.76
CA ASN A 351 -15.39 -12.11 -5.11
C ASN A 351 -15.29 -11.79 -6.61
N ASP A 352 -14.22 -11.13 -7.00
CA ASP A 352 -13.86 -10.85 -8.39
C ASP A 352 -12.78 -11.80 -8.96
N GLY A 353 -12.39 -12.80 -8.15
CA GLY A 353 -11.35 -13.78 -8.48
C GLY A 353 -10.03 -13.52 -7.76
N MET A 354 -9.85 -12.36 -7.13
CA MET A 354 -8.67 -11.98 -6.36
C MET A 354 -9.02 -11.28 -5.04
N VAL A 355 -10.12 -10.53 -5.00
CA VAL A 355 -10.56 -9.73 -3.85
C VAL A 355 -12.00 -10.06 -3.48
N ASN A 356 -12.28 -10.19 -2.18
CA ASN A 356 -13.60 -10.44 -1.66
C ASN A 356 -14.45 -9.17 -1.73
N THR A 357 -15.68 -9.28 -2.20
CA THR A 357 -16.56 -8.11 -2.42
C THR A 357 -16.92 -7.38 -1.12
N CYS A 358 -17.06 -8.09 0.02
CA CYS A 358 -17.41 -7.49 1.31
C CYS A 358 -16.35 -6.50 1.82
N LEU A 359 -15.08 -6.67 1.44
CA LEU A 359 -13.96 -5.86 1.94
C LEU A 359 -13.96 -4.41 1.45
N LEU A 360 -14.72 -4.14 0.42
CA LEU A 360 -14.83 -2.84 -0.21
C LEU A 360 -15.79 -1.90 0.53
N TYR A 361 -16.61 -2.47 1.46
CA TYR A 361 -17.51 -1.71 2.33
C TYR A 361 -16.91 -1.42 3.71
N THR A 362 -15.79 -2.05 4.07
CA THR A 362 -15.17 -1.94 5.40
C THR A 362 -14.07 -0.89 5.47
N SER A 363 -13.79 -0.16 4.39
CA SER A 363 -13.11 1.13 4.56
C SER A 363 -14.03 1.97 5.45
N PRO A 364 -13.52 2.55 6.58
CA PRO A 364 -14.37 3.32 7.45
C PRO A 364 -15.03 4.42 6.62
N SER A 365 -16.33 4.27 6.39
CA SER A 365 -17.14 5.29 5.76
C SER A 365 -17.40 6.37 6.80
N PRO A 366 -17.40 7.67 6.45
CA PRO A 366 -17.87 8.72 7.35
C PRO A 366 -19.29 8.54 7.86
N ARG A 367 -20.02 7.52 7.37
CA ARG A 367 -21.36 7.14 7.82
C ARG A 367 -21.35 6.07 8.93
N ASP A 368 -20.19 5.49 9.24
CA ASP A 368 -20.04 4.44 10.24
C ASP A 368 -19.49 4.98 11.57
N VAL A 369 -19.44 6.31 11.72
CA VAL A 369 -19.05 7.03 12.94
C VAL A 369 -20.27 7.68 13.57
#